data_70f73ee426110bfadc83d2cca7d41bae
#
_entry.id   70f73ee426110bfadc83d2cca7d41bae
#
_cell.length_a   1.000
_cell.length_b   1.000
_cell.length_c   1.000
_cell.angle_alpha   90.00
_cell.angle_beta   90.00
_cell.angle_gamma   90.00
#
_symmetry.space_group_name_H-M   'P 1'
#
loop_
_entity.id
_entity.type
_entity.pdbx_description
1 polymer ?
#
loop_
_entity_poly.entity_id
_entity_poly.type
_entity_poly.pdbx_seq_one_letter_code
_entity_poly.pdbx_strand_id
1 'polypeptide(L)'
;MKLEGKVWRYGDNIDTDVIIPARYLNTFDPKELAKHCMVDIDESFAPNVKEGDIMVGGRNFGCGSSREHAPVAIKASGVPVVIAASFARIFYRNGINIGLPLLEIGEDVEKIKAGDQLRVDTATGTIEDLTTGDVFHAHPLPGFVQDIANAGGLINYIKEKK
;
A
#
# COMPACT_ATOMS: atom_id res chain seq x y z
N MET A 1 6.64 10.86 -8.03
CA MET A 1 7.51 10.24 -7.01
C MET A 1 8.02 8.90 -7.52
N LYS A 2 9.31 8.70 -7.47
CA LYS A 2 9.94 7.46 -7.92
C LYS A 2 10.38 6.65 -6.72
N LEU A 3 10.01 5.37 -6.68
CA LEU A 3 10.24 4.46 -5.57
C LEU A 3 10.91 3.20 -6.08
N GLU A 4 11.75 2.59 -5.24
CA GLU A 4 12.37 1.31 -5.55
C GLU A 4 12.39 0.47 -4.28
N GLY A 5 11.95 -0.78 -4.35
CA GLY A 5 11.89 -1.64 -3.19
C GLY A 5 11.61 -3.10 -3.50
N LYS A 6 11.76 -3.93 -2.47
CA LYS A 6 11.52 -5.37 -2.54
C LYS A 6 10.03 -5.66 -2.31
N VAL A 7 9.53 -6.66 -3.03
CA VAL A 7 8.11 -7.03 -2.99
C VAL A 7 7.79 -7.97 -1.82
N TRP A 8 6.73 -7.63 -1.08
CA TRP A 8 5.99 -8.52 -0.20
C TRP A 8 4.69 -8.87 -0.92
N ARG A 9 4.54 -10.13 -1.33
CA ARG A 9 3.45 -10.57 -2.22
C ARG A 9 2.36 -11.30 -1.44
N TYR A 10 1.13 -10.83 -1.57
CA TYR A 10 -0.06 -11.43 -0.96
C TYR A 10 -1.11 -11.71 -2.02
N GLY A 11 -2.11 -12.54 -1.68
CA GLY A 11 -3.12 -13.00 -2.62
C GLY A 11 -4.34 -12.09 -2.72
N ASP A 12 -5.46 -12.71 -3.13
CA ASP A 12 -6.74 -12.02 -3.28
C ASP A 12 -7.44 -11.85 -1.94
N ASN A 13 -8.37 -10.89 -1.87
CA ASN A 13 -9.26 -10.68 -0.73
C ASN A 13 -8.51 -10.51 0.60
N ILE A 14 -7.44 -9.75 0.57
CA ILE A 14 -6.74 -9.36 1.79
C ILE A 14 -7.61 -8.31 2.48
N ASP A 15 -8.41 -8.74 3.48
CA ASP A 15 -9.33 -7.83 4.14
C ASP A 15 -8.65 -7.01 5.24
N THR A 16 -9.35 -5.99 5.71
CA THR A 16 -8.79 -5.07 6.71
C THR A 16 -8.48 -5.75 8.04
N ASP A 17 -9.23 -6.80 8.40
CA ASP A 17 -8.98 -7.57 9.62
C ASP A 17 -7.71 -8.42 9.50
N VAL A 18 -7.35 -8.80 8.29
CA VAL A 18 -6.08 -9.49 8.02
C VAL A 18 -4.91 -8.51 8.05
N ILE A 19 -5.11 -7.31 7.52
CA ILE A 19 -4.07 -6.27 7.51
C ILE A 19 -3.73 -5.86 8.93
N ILE A 20 -4.75 -5.58 9.75
CA ILE A 20 -4.59 -5.27 11.16
C ILE A 20 -5.73 -5.91 11.96
N PRO A 21 -5.47 -6.96 12.76
CA PRO A 21 -6.52 -7.65 13.50
C PRO A 21 -7.22 -6.75 14.52
N ALA A 22 -8.51 -7.05 14.75
CA ALA A 22 -9.37 -6.27 15.66
C ALA A 22 -8.78 -6.12 17.05
N ARG A 23 -8.06 -7.12 17.54
CA ARG A 23 -7.45 -7.08 18.89
C ARG A 23 -6.40 -6.00 19.06
N TYR A 24 -5.93 -5.39 17.96
CA TYR A 24 -4.92 -4.31 17.97
C TYR A 24 -5.51 -2.95 17.67
N LEU A 25 -6.84 -2.82 17.59
CA LEU A 25 -7.49 -1.55 17.23
C LEU A 25 -7.73 -0.62 18.44
N ASN A 26 -7.22 -0.95 19.59
CA ASN A 26 -7.33 -0.14 20.79
C ASN A 26 -6.38 1.05 20.83
N THR A 27 -5.62 1.27 19.76
CA THR A 27 -4.68 2.38 19.63
C THR A 27 -4.72 2.91 18.19
N PHE A 28 -4.36 4.17 18.01
CA PHE A 28 -4.11 4.76 16.69
C PHE A 28 -2.64 5.16 16.52
N ASP A 29 -1.77 4.72 17.43
CA ASP A 29 -0.34 4.96 17.29
C ASP A 29 0.20 4.19 16.09
N PRO A 30 0.68 4.88 15.03
CA PRO A 30 1.18 4.20 13.84
C PRO A 30 2.27 3.18 14.12
N LYS A 31 3.17 3.47 15.05
CA LYS A 31 4.26 2.55 15.40
C LYS A 31 3.74 1.25 16.02
N GLU A 32 2.72 1.35 16.87
CA GLU A 32 2.12 0.16 17.47
C GLU A 32 1.37 -0.67 16.42
N LEU A 33 0.63 -0.01 15.52
CA LEU A 33 -0.07 -0.70 14.44
C LEU A 33 0.91 -1.41 13.50
N ALA A 34 2.03 -0.79 13.19
CA ALA A 34 3.04 -1.39 12.32
C ALA A 34 3.61 -2.68 12.88
N LYS A 35 3.75 -2.78 14.20
CA LYS A 35 4.27 -3.99 14.85
C LYS A 35 3.40 -5.23 14.61
N HIS A 36 2.13 -5.03 14.30
CA HIS A 36 1.16 -6.11 14.15
C HIS A 36 0.58 -6.18 12.74
N CYS A 37 1.12 -5.40 11.82
CA CYS A 37 0.67 -5.41 10.43
C CYS A 37 0.87 -6.79 9.80
N MET A 38 -0.18 -7.35 9.21
CA MET A 38 -0.18 -8.64 8.53
C MET A 38 0.13 -9.85 9.42
N VAL A 39 0.13 -9.69 10.73
CA VAL A 39 0.62 -10.72 11.68
C VAL A 39 -0.13 -12.06 11.57
N ASP A 40 -1.42 -12.03 11.23
CA ASP A 40 -2.22 -13.26 11.19
C ASP A 40 -1.99 -14.09 9.93
N ILE A 41 -1.46 -13.50 8.87
CA ILE A 41 -1.16 -14.26 7.63
C ILE A 41 0.32 -14.33 7.30
N ASP A 42 1.12 -13.46 7.88
CA ASP A 42 2.56 -13.43 7.61
C ASP A 42 3.30 -12.86 8.82
N GLU A 43 3.68 -13.73 9.74
CA GLU A 43 4.41 -13.32 10.93
C GLU A 43 5.78 -12.74 10.61
N SER A 44 6.32 -13.01 9.42
CA SER A 44 7.63 -12.51 9.02
C SER A 44 7.62 -11.07 8.53
N PHE A 45 6.44 -10.52 8.21
CA PHE A 45 6.35 -9.19 7.60
C PHE A 45 6.82 -8.10 8.57
N ALA A 46 6.13 -7.94 9.70
CA ALA A 46 6.38 -6.83 10.61
C ALA A 46 7.84 -6.77 11.10
N PRO A 47 8.49 -7.91 11.51
CA PRO A 47 9.86 -7.84 11.96
C PRO A 47 10.90 -7.67 10.85
N ASN A 48 10.56 -7.96 9.59
CA ASN A 48 11.53 -7.99 8.50
C ASN A 48 11.32 -6.94 7.41
N VAL A 49 10.15 -6.29 7.37
CA VAL A 49 9.88 -5.25 6.38
C VAL A 49 10.85 -4.08 6.57
N LYS A 50 11.37 -3.57 5.45
CA LYS A 50 12.29 -2.43 5.46
C LYS A 50 11.62 -1.22 4.84
N GLU A 51 12.03 -0.04 5.28
CA GLU A 51 11.55 1.19 4.67
C GLU A 51 11.83 1.17 3.18
N GLY A 52 10.80 1.47 2.38
CA GLY A 52 10.88 1.41 0.93
C GLY A 52 10.39 0.12 0.31
N ASP A 53 10.19 -0.95 1.10
CA ASP A 53 9.63 -2.19 0.58
C ASP A 53 8.21 -1.95 0.06
N ILE A 54 7.82 -2.74 -0.95
CA ILE A 54 6.56 -2.55 -1.66
C ILE A 54 5.63 -3.72 -1.39
N MET A 55 4.37 -3.43 -1.05
CA MET A 55 3.37 -4.46 -0.83
C MET A 55 2.58 -4.67 -2.13
N VAL A 56 2.42 -5.94 -2.53
CA VAL A 56 1.68 -6.30 -3.73
C VAL A 56 0.62 -7.32 -3.37
N GLY A 57 -0.64 -7.01 -3.65
CA GLY A 57 -1.78 -7.90 -3.42
C GLY A 57 -2.48 -8.28 -4.70
N GLY A 58 -3.49 -9.15 -4.59
CA GLY A 58 -4.32 -9.56 -5.70
C GLY A 58 -5.56 -8.70 -5.85
N ARG A 59 -6.70 -9.36 -6.09
CA ARG A 59 -7.98 -8.68 -6.27
C ARG A 59 -8.59 -8.29 -4.95
N ASN A 60 -9.36 -7.20 -4.95
CA ASN A 60 -10.18 -6.77 -3.81
C ASN A 60 -9.36 -6.57 -2.53
N PHE A 61 -8.20 -5.95 -2.67
CA PHE A 61 -7.31 -5.67 -1.54
C PHE A 61 -7.95 -4.62 -0.62
N GLY A 62 -7.95 -4.90 0.68
CA GLY A 62 -8.54 -3.99 1.67
C GLY A 62 -10.04 -4.16 1.83
N CYS A 63 -10.62 -5.28 1.39
CA CYS A 63 -12.05 -5.56 1.56
C CYS A 63 -12.40 -5.71 3.05
N GLY A 64 -13.70 -5.83 3.33
CA GLY A 64 -14.20 -5.99 4.69
C GLY A 64 -14.56 -4.67 5.34
N SER A 65 -14.29 -4.54 6.63
CA SER A 65 -14.68 -3.37 7.42
C SER A 65 -13.92 -2.11 7.03
N SER A 66 -14.58 -0.97 7.16
CA SER A 66 -13.98 0.34 6.89
C SER A 66 -13.05 0.74 8.04
N ARG A 67 -11.86 0.15 8.09
CA ARG A 67 -10.88 0.44 9.13
C ARG A 67 -9.79 1.36 8.63
N GLU A 68 -9.76 2.57 9.17
CA GLU A 68 -8.71 3.53 8.84
C GLU A 68 -7.34 3.07 9.37
N HIS A 69 -7.34 2.19 10.37
CA HIS A 69 -6.12 1.61 10.93
C HIS A 69 -5.32 0.81 9.91
N ALA A 70 -6.01 0.16 8.95
CA ALA A 70 -5.34 -0.72 7.99
C ALA A 70 -4.32 0.01 7.11
N PRO A 71 -4.69 1.08 6.38
CA PRO A 71 -3.69 1.79 5.58
C PRO A 71 -2.64 2.48 6.45
N VAL A 72 -2.99 2.92 7.66
CA VAL A 72 -2.02 3.49 8.60
C VAL A 72 -0.97 2.45 8.98
N ALA A 73 -1.37 1.21 9.29
CA ALA A 73 -0.46 0.14 9.64
C ALA A 73 0.52 -0.16 8.49
N ILE A 74 0.04 -0.21 7.26
CA ILE A 74 0.88 -0.45 6.09
C ILE A 74 1.90 0.69 5.91
N LYS A 75 1.44 1.91 5.92
CA LYS A 75 2.30 3.08 5.74
C LYS A 75 3.36 3.17 6.84
N ALA A 76 2.96 2.96 8.08
CA ALA A 76 3.86 3.01 9.24
C ALA A 76 4.91 1.91 9.22
N SER A 77 4.64 0.81 8.49
CA SER A 77 5.62 -0.27 8.29
C SER A 77 6.77 0.14 7.37
N GLY A 78 6.71 1.33 6.76
CA GLY A 78 7.71 1.80 5.82
C GLY A 78 7.38 1.54 4.36
N VAL A 79 6.17 1.02 4.08
CA VAL A 79 5.72 0.72 2.72
C VAL A 79 5.19 1.99 2.07
N PRO A 80 5.85 2.51 1.00
CA PRO A 80 5.45 3.78 0.39
C PRO A 80 4.37 3.66 -0.67
N VAL A 81 4.06 2.45 -1.13
CA VAL A 81 3.05 2.22 -2.16
C VAL A 81 2.54 0.78 -2.06
N VAL A 82 1.24 0.59 -2.34
CA VAL A 82 0.64 -0.74 -2.48
C VAL A 82 0.18 -0.90 -3.92
N ILE A 83 0.54 -2.02 -4.52
CA ILE A 83 0.14 -2.40 -5.88
C ILE A 83 -0.78 -3.60 -5.77
N ALA A 84 -1.91 -3.58 -6.47
CA ALA A 84 -2.85 -4.69 -6.43
C ALA A 84 -3.57 -4.82 -7.76
N ALA A 85 -4.22 -5.97 -7.98
CA ALA A 85 -5.09 -6.12 -9.13
C ALA A 85 -6.27 -5.15 -9.03
N SER A 86 -6.87 -5.05 -7.86
CA SER A 86 -7.92 -4.06 -7.55
C SER A 86 -7.96 -3.81 -6.05
N PHE A 87 -8.56 -2.67 -5.66
CA PHE A 87 -8.75 -2.30 -4.25
C PHE A 87 -10.24 -2.17 -3.95
N ALA A 88 -10.60 -2.50 -2.71
CA ALA A 88 -11.91 -2.15 -2.20
C ALA A 88 -12.03 -0.62 -2.12
N ARG A 89 -13.20 -0.08 -2.47
CA ARG A 89 -13.39 1.37 -2.61
C ARG A 89 -13.06 2.16 -1.36
N ILE A 90 -13.53 1.69 -0.21
CA ILE A 90 -13.33 2.40 1.06
C ILE A 90 -11.86 2.37 1.45
N PHE A 91 -11.19 1.23 1.28
CA PHE A 91 -9.76 1.11 1.55
C PHE A 91 -8.95 2.06 0.66
N TYR A 92 -9.29 2.13 -0.62
CA TYR A 92 -8.65 3.05 -1.56
C TYR A 92 -8.75 4.49 -1.07
N ARG A 93 -9.96 4.92 -0.71
CA ARG A 93 -10.20 6.27 -0.19
C ARG A 93 -9.39 6.54 1.08
N ASN A 94 -9.45 5.62 2.04
CA ASN A 94 -8.73 5.78 3.31
C ASN A 94 -7.23 5.84 3.11
N GLY A 95 -6.69 5.01 2.20
CA GLY A 95 -5.26 5.01 1.90
C GLY A 95 -4.80 6.33 1.29
N ILE A 96 -5.52 6.83 0.29
CA ILE A 96 -5.19 8.10 -0.34
C ILE A 96 -5.26 9.24 0.68
N ASN A 97 -6.28 9.25 1.55
CA ASN A 97 -6.46 10.31 2.55
C ASN A 97 -5.28 10.41 3.52
N ILE A 98 -4.58 9.32 3.79
CA ILE A 98 -3.41 9.34 4.69
C ILE A 98 -2.08 9.42 3.93
N GLY A 99 -2.14 9.57 2.62
CA GLY A 99 -0.94 9.73 1.80
C GLY A 99 -0.27 8.42 1.40
N LEU A 100 -1.01 7.32 1.34
CA LEU A 100 -0.51 6.04 0.86
C LEU A 100 -0.96 5.85 -0.60
N PRO A 101 -0.06 5.97 -1.59
CA PRO A 101 -0.40 5.71 -2.98
C PRO A 101 -0.82 4.26 -3.21
N LEU A 102 -1.88 4.08 -4.00
CA LEU A 102 -2.45 2.77 -4.32
C LEU A 102 -2.58 2.66 -5.84
N LEU A 103 -1.94 1.66 -6.44
CA LEU A 103 -1.90 1.47 -7.89
C LEU A 103 -2.55 0.15 -8.29
N GLU A 104 -3.51 0.20 -9.24
CA GLU A 104 -4.21 -0.98 -9.75
C GLU A 104 -3.65 -1.36 -11.11
N ILE A 105 -3.27 -2.63 -11.28
CA ILE A 105 -2.74 -3.14 -12.55
C ILE A 105 -3.49 -4.35 -13.10
N GLY A 106 -4.60 -4.74 -12.46
CA GLY A 106 -5.38 -5.89 -12.90
C GLY A 106 -4.60 -7.20 -12.81
N GLU A 107 -4.85 -8.08 -13.76
CA GLU A 107 -4.28 -9.43 -13.75
C GLU A 107 -2.76 -9.46 -13.90
N ASP A 108 -2.14 -8.39 -14.35
CA ASP A 108 -0.68 -8.32 -14.49
C ASP A 108 0.04 -8.49 -13.15
N VAL A 109 -0.68 -8.28 -12.05
CA VAL A 109 -0.12 -8.48 -10.71
C VAL A 109 0.38 -9.92 -10.50
N GLU A 110 -0.19 -10.89 -11.20
CA GLU A 110 0.23 -12.29 -11.09
C GLU A 110 1.65 -12.53 -11.56
N LYS A 111 2.20 -11.65 -12.38
CA LYS A 111 3.56 -11.73 -12.87
C LYS A 111 4.59 -11.24 -11.85
N ILE A 112 4.15 -10.55 -10.81
CA ILE A 112 5.02 -10.02 -9.76
C ILE A 112 5.09 -11.04 -8.63
N LYS A 113 6.30 -11.39 -8.22
CA LYS A 113 6.53 -12.42 -7.20
C LYS A 113 7.19 -11.85 -5.96
N ALA A 114 7.00 -12.55 -4.84
CA ALA A 114 7.66 -12.19 -3.59
C ALA A 114 9.18 -12.14 -3.78
N GLY A 115 9.79 -11.08 -3.27
CA GLY A 115 11.22 -10.88 -3.38
C GLY A 115 11.69 -10.17 -4.65
N ASP A 116 10.80 -9.94 -5.62
CA ASP A 116 11.14 -9.15 -6.80
C ASP A 116 11.52 -7.73 -6.39
N GLN A 117 12.40 -7.11 -7.17
CA GLN A 117 12.76 -5.71 -6.98
C GLN A 117 11.99 -4.87 -7.98
N LEU A 118 11.20 -3.93 -7.49
CA LEU A 118 10.39 -3.05 -8.34
C LEU A 118 10.90 -1.62 -8.30
N ARG A 119 10.75 -0.95 -9.45
CA ARG A 119 10.89 0.51 -9.55
C ARG A 119 9.53 1.07 -9.96
N VAL A 120 9.00 1.99 -9.18
CA VAL A 120 7.64 2.52 -9.36
C VAL A 120 7.70 4.03 -9.52
N ASP A 121 7.03 4.54 -10.56
CA ASP A 121 6.80 5.98 -10.72
C ASP A 121 5.31 6.24 -10.53
N THR A 122 4.94 6.80 -9.39
CA THR A 122 3.54 7.06 -9.06
C THR A 122 2.94 8.16 -9.92
N ALA A 123 3.75 9.06 -10.46
CA ALA A 123 3.28 10.16 -11.31
C ALA A 123 2.79 9.65 -12.67
N THR A 124 3.45 8.64 -13.23
CA THR A 124 3.08 8.07 -14.54
C THR A 124 2.34 6.75 -14.42
N GLY A 125 2.37 6.09 -13.26
CA GLY A 125 1.81 4.76 -13.07
C GLY A 125 2.68 3.65 -13.62
N THR A 126 3.94 3.93 -13.96
CA THR A 126 4.85 2.93 -14.53
C THR A 126 5.49 2.10 -13.42
N ILE A 127 5.45 0.77 -13.59
CA ILE A 127 6.03 -0.19 -12.66
C ILE A 127 6.98 -1.07 -13.44
N GLU A 128 8.26 -1.04 -13.08
CA GLU A 128 9.27 -1.92 -13.68
C GLU A 128 9.66 -3.00 -12.70
N ASP A 129 9.55 -4.26 -13.11
CA ASP A 129 10.07 -5.37 -12.32
C ASP A 129 11.53 -5.59 -12.74
N LEU A 130 12.45 -5.14 -11.91
CA LEU A 130 13.88 -5.20 -12.21
C LEU A 130 14.42 -6.62 -12.18
N THR A 131 13.72 -7.53 -11.50
CA THR A 131 14.12 -8.94 -11.41
C THR A 131 13.79 -9.69 -12.70
N THR A 132 12.62 -9.42 -13.29
CA THR A 132 12.14 -10.13 -14.48
C THR A 132 12.31 -9.35 -15.77
N GLY A 133 12.43 -8.02 -15.69
CA GLY A 133 12.43 -7.13 -16.85
C GLY A 133 11.06 -6.72 -17.35
N ASP A 134 9.99 -7.17 -16.71
CA ASP A 134 8.64 -6.81 -17.10
C ASP A 134 8.31 -5.37 -16.73
N VAL A 135 7.45 -4.73 -17.53
CA VAL A 135 6.97 -3.37 -17.26
C VAL A 135 5.44 -3.38 -17.27
N PHE A 136 4.86 -2.76 -16.25
CA PHE A 136 3.41 -2.67 -16.09
C PHE A 136 2.99 -1.21 -16.01
N HIS A 137 1.75 -0.92 -16.40
CA HIS A 137 1.21 0.43 -16.37
C HIS A 137 -0.09 0.46 -15.57
N ALA A 138 -0.07 1.19 -14.47
CA ALA A 138 -1.28 1.51 -13.71
C ALA A 138 -1.84 2.85 -14.21
N HIS A 139 -3.08 3.16 -13.88
CA HIS A 139 -3.58 4.50 -14.10
C HIS A 139 -2.80 5.47 -13.22
N PRO A 140 -2.27 6.56 -13.78
CA PRO A 140 -1.59 7.56 -12.96
C PRO A 140 -2.57 8.15 -11.93
N LEU A 141 -2.07 8.48 -10.75
CA LEU A 141 -2.89 9.15 -9.76
C LEU A 141 -3.26 10.54 -10.29
N PRO A 142 -4.54 10.99 -10.16
CA PRO A 142 -4.90 12.36 -10.50
C PRO A 142 -4.00 13.37 -9.78
N GLY A 143 -3.79 14.54 -10.37
CA GLY A 143 -2.86 15.54 -9.83
C GLY A 143 -3.14 15.89 -8.38
N PHE A 144 -4.41 16.11 -8.01
CA PHE A 144 -4.77 16.45 -6.62
C PHE A 144 -4.51 15.27 -5.68
N VAL A 145 -4.66 14.02 -6.15
CA VAL A 145 -4.36 12.83 -5.35
C VAL A 145 -2.86 12.72 -5.12
N GLN A 146 -2.05 13.00 -6.14
CA GLN A 146 -0.59 13.04 -5.99
C GLN A 146 -0.18 14.09 -4.97
N ASP A 147 -0.82 15.26 -5.00
CA ASP A 147 -0.54 16.34 -4.05
C ASP A 147 -0.86 15.91 -2.62
N ILE A 148 -1.99 15.21 -2.42
CA ILE A 148 -2.36 14.69 -1.12
C ILE A 148 -1.31 13.67 -0.64
N ALA A 149 -0.89 12.76 -1.50
CA ALA A 149 0.12 11.76 -1.16
C ALA A 149 1.47 12.42 -0.82
N ASN A 150 1.88 13.41 -1.60
CA ASN A 150 3.15 14.12 -1.39
C ASN A 150 3.12 14.95 -0.10
N ALA A 151 1.96 15.45 0.30
CA ALA A 151 1.80 16.19 1.56
C ALA A 151 1.77 15.27 2.79
N GLY A 152 1.61 13.96 2.59
CA GLY A 152 1.51 12.99 3.68
C GLY A 152 0.09 12.77 4.17
N GLY A 153 -0.92 13.17 3.39
CA GLY A 153 -2.32 12.93 3.68
C GLY A 153 -3.20 14.17 3.45
N LEU A 154 -4.51 13.97 3.50
CA LEU A 154 -5.49 15.01 3.20
C LEU A 154 -5.41 16.20 4.18
N ILE A 155 -5.25 15.91 5.46
CA ILE A 155 -5.18 16.98 6.48
C ILE A 155 -3.97 17.87 6.23
N ASN A 156 -2.82 17.30 5.98
CA ASN A 156 -1.59 18.05 5.67
C ASN A 156 -1.74 18.84 4.37
N TYR A 157 -2.37 18.24 3.35
CA TYR A 157 -2.64 18.91 2.08
C TYR A 157 -3.49 20.17 2.28
N ILE A 158 -4.56 20.07 3.08
CA ILE A 158 -5.43 21.21 3.39
C ILE A 158 -4.66 22.29 4.13
N LYS A 159 -3.81 21.92 5.09
CA LYS A 159 -2.99 22.88 5.84
C LYS A 159 -2.03 23.65 4.94
N GLU A 160 -1.44 22.99 3.96
CA GLU A 160 -0.52 23.64 3.02
C GLU A 160 -1.22 24.61 2.08
N LYS A 161 -2.51 24.40 1.80
CA LYS A 161 -3.30 25.28 0.93
C LYS A 161 -3.76 26.58 1.63
N LYS A 162 -3.63 26.63 2.93
CA LYS A 162 -3.93 27.84 3.69
C LYS A 162 -2.66 28.69 3.82
#